data_db3733fa388c9d7dbd85e9710650755f
#
_entry.id   db3733fa388c9d7dbd85e9710650755f
#
_cell.length_a   1.000
_cell.length_b   1.000
_cell.length_c   1.000
_cell.angle_alpha   90.00
_cell.angle_beta   90.00
_cell.angle_gamma   90.00
#
_symmetry.space_group_name_H-M   'P 1'
#
loop_
_entity.id
_entity.type
_entity.pdbx_description
1 polymer ?
#
loop_
_entity_poly.entity_id
_entity_poly.type
_entity_poly.pdbx_seq_one_letter_code
_entity_poly.pdbx_strand_id
1 'polypeptide(L)'
;FSTTSRLAMGYKKISFIYTVPKPAEPVKEFNIERIQTFPAGDLILAAGDKVQIKVKAFPGQKVSTINGTQLFEIPVSETGGMPGIYQGEYEIKATDSFAALKLPVTITDSMGKTLTRESTNKFSVMSPLAGDVVITKGRLAYLEYGLGDDRLGGAKIGYIDSLIPLKITGKVGSHFKVKLAGSRTAYIPDDVVIVMPKG
;
A
#
# COMPACT_ATOMS: atom_id res chain seq x y z
N PHE A 1 -54.09 33.09 -29.27
CA PHE A 1 -53.58 31.71 -29.21
C PHE A 1 -52.65 31.57 -28.05
N SER A 2 -53.11 30.86 -26.99
CA SER A 2 -52.29 30.53 -25.81
C SER A 2 -51.79 29.11 -25.98
N THR A 3 -50.48 28.95 -26.19
CA THR A 3 -49.80 27.64 -26.21
C THR A 3 -49.23 27.38 -24.81
N THR A 4 -49.93 26.55 -24.04
CA THR A 4 -49.45 26.04 -22.76
C THR A 4 -48.55 24.83 -23.02
N SER A 5 -47.24 25.01 -23.01
CA SER A 5 -46.32 23.89 -23.02
C SER A 5 -46.25 23.31 -21.62
N ARG A 6 -46.79 22.12 -21.41
CA ARG A 6 -46.58 21.33 -20.19
C ARG A 6 -45.22 20.65 -20.25
N LEU A 7 -44.26 21.15 -19.51
CA LEU A 7 -43.04 20.42 -19.20
C LEU A 7 -43.40 19.27 -18.25
N ALA A 8 -43.34 18.05 -18.78
CA ALA A 8 -43.43 16.86 -17.92
C ALA A 8 -42.13 16.73 -17.13
N MET A 9 -42.13 17.18 -15.89
CA MET A 9 -41.03 16.89 -14.97
C MET A 9 -41.12 15.44 -14.52
N GLY A 10 -40.26 14.60 -15.06
CA GLY A 10 -40.09 13.24 -14.62
C GLY A 10 -39.27 13.22 -13.33
N TYR A 11 -39.85 12.75 -12.25
CA TYR A 11 -39.11 12.51 -10.99
C TYR A 11 -38.46 11.13 -11.06
N LYS A 12 -37.12 11.09 -10.94
CA LYS A 12 -36.38 9.86 -10.70
C LYS A 12 -36.11 9.75 -9.19
N LYS A 13 -36.81 8.84 -8.52
CA LYS A 13 -36.55 8.56 -7.11
C LYS A 13 -35.29 7.71 -7.01
N ILE A 14 -34.22 8.28 -6.47
CA ILE A 14 -32.99 7.55 -6.15
C ILE A 14 -33.06 7.20 -4.66
N SER A 15 -33.10 5.92 -4.35
CA SER A 15 -33.03 5.45 -2.97
C SER A 15 -31.58 5.06 -2.64
N PHE A 16 -31.00 5.68 -1.63
CA PHE A 16 -29.69 5.30 -1.11
C PHE A 16 -29.93 4.40 0.11
N ILE A 17 -29.38 3.19 0.07
CA ILE A 17 -29.31 2.33 1.24
C ILE A 17 -27.98 2.66 1.93
N TYR A 18 -28.05 3.41 3.01
CA TYR A 18 -26.89 3.66 3.87
C TYR A 18 -26.85 2.58 4.94
N THR A 19 -25.89 1.66 4.84
CA THR A 19 -25.60 0.71 5.90
C THR A 19 -24.64 1.38 6.88
N VAL A 20 -25.10 1.66 8.09
CA VAL A 20 -24.23 2.17 9.16
C VAL A 20 -23.15 1.12 9.41
N PRO A 21 -21.87 1.43 9.23
CA PRO A 21 -20.81 0.49 9.53
C PRO A 21 -20.89 0.08 11.00
N LYS A 22 -20.87 -1.22 11.29
CA LYS A 22 -20.79 -1.69 12.66
C LYS A 22 -19.55 -1.09 13.32
N PRO A 23 -19.65 -0.49 14.52
CA PRO A 23 -18.48 0.01 15.23
C PRO A 23 -17.43 -1.09 15.32
N ALA A 24 -16.18 -0.74 15.03
CA ALA A 24 -15.09 -1.69 15.15
C ALA A 24 -14.94 -2.08 16.63
N GLU A 25 -14.87 -3.39 16.92
CA GLU A 25 -14.68 -3.90 18.27
C GLU A 25 -13.20 -4.20 18.53
N PRO A 26 -12.72 -4.05 19.78
CA PRO A 26 -11.37 -4.47 20.15
C PRO A 26 -11.24 -6.00 20.04
N VAL A 27 -10.02 -6.48 19.79
CA VAL A 27 -9.72 -7.91 19.79
C VAL A 27 -9.86 -8.44 21.20
N LYS A 28 -10.74 -9.43 21.43
CA LYS A 28 -11.13 -9.92 22.76
C LYS A 28 -10.26 -11.09 23.26
N GLU A 29 -9.51 -11.72 22.35
CA GLU A 29 -8.65 -12.87 22.63
C GLU A 29 -7.22 -12.58 22.23
N PHE A 30 -6.27 -13.34 22.81
CA PHE A 30 -4.86 -13.26 22.44
C PHE A 30 -4.65 -13.69 20.97
N ASN A 31 -4.89 -12.75 20.05
CA ASN A 31 -4.87 -12.97 18.60
C ASN A 31 -4.45 -11.71 17.85
N ILE A 32 -4.04 -11.90 16.60
CA ILE A 32 -3.83 -10.85 15.60
C ILE A 32 -5.02 -10.94 14.63
N GLU A 33 -5.85 -9.90 14.59
CA GLU A 33 -7.03 -9.86 13.71
C GLU A 33 -6.63 -9.49 12.28
N ARG A 34 -5.77 -8.45 12.12
CA ARG A 34 -5.43 -7.91 10.81
C ARG A 34 -4.01 -7.33 10.80
N ILE A 35 -3.32 -7.56 9.68
CA ILE A 35 -2.03 -6.94 9.35
C ILE A 35 -2.24 -6.15 8.05
N GLN A 36 -1.89 -4.87 8.05
CA GLN A 36 -1.95 -3.98 6.90
C GLN A 36 -0.59 -3.34 6.70
N THR A 37 -0.24 -3.12 5.44
CA THR A 37 1.01 -2.47 5.07
C THR A 37 0.73 -1.31 4.12
N PHE A 38 1.56 -0.29 4.19
CA PHE A 38 1.51 0.86 3.30
C PHE A 38 2.90 1.10 2.72
N PRO A 39 3.04 1.05 1.39
CA PRO A 39 2.01 0.80 0.37
C PRO A 39 1.33 -0.56 0.51
N ALA A 40 0.08 -0.68 0.02
CA ALA A 40 -0.70 -1.91 0.04
C ALA A 40 -0.37 -2.81 -1.17
N GLY A 41 -0.67 -4.11 -1.06
CA GLY A 41 -0.43 -5.09 -2.13
C GLY A 41 0.95 -5.72 -2.09
N ASP A 42 1.28 -6.51 -3.11
CA ASP A 42 2.60 -7.13 -3.25
C ASP A 42 3.64 -6.07 -3.63
N LEU A 43 4.77 -6.08 -2.93
CA LEU A 43 5.81 -5.06 -3.04
C LEU A 43 7.13 -5.66 -3.53
N ILE A 44 7.78 -4.98 -4.49
CA ILE A 44 9.19 -5.16 -4.80
C ILE A 44 9.91 -3.88 -4.38
N LEU A 45 10.78 -3.99 -3.40
CA LEU A 45 11.37 -2.88 -2.66
C LEU A 45 12.88 -2.83 -2.91
N ALA A 46 13.46 -1.65 -2.83
CA ALA A 46 14.90 -1.43 -2.85
C ALA A 46 15.40 -1.00 -1.47
N ALA A 47 16.69 -1.10 -1.23
CA ALA A 47 17.31 -0.58 -0.01
C ALA A 47 16.97 0.90 0.18
N GLY A 48 16.58 1.26 1.40
CA GLY A 48 16.10 2.59 1.77
C GLY A 48 14.60 2.82 1.59
N ASP A 49 13.87 1.90 0.95
CA ASP A 49 12.41 1.96 0.92
C ASP A 49 11.82 1.65 2.30
N LYS A 50 10.73 2.33 2.62
CA LYS A 50 10.06 2.22 3.90
C LYS A 50 8.68 1.62 3.74
N VAL A 51 8.34 0.69 4.61
CA VAL A 51 7.01 0.07 4.69
C VAL A 51 6.43 0.38 6.06
N GLN A 52 5.32 1.09 6.08
CA GLN A 52 4.54 1.25 7.30
C GLN A 52 3.71 -0.01 7.53
N ILE A 53 3.66 -0.44 8.77
CA ILE A 53 2.96 -1.66 9.19
C ILE A 53 1.97 -1.27 10.27
N LYS A 54 0.69 -1.60 10.04
CA LYS A 54 -0.39 -1.39 11.00
C LYS A 54 -1.03 -2.72 11.34
N VAL A 55 -1.12 -3.01 12.61
CA VAL A 55 -1.62 -4.29 13.12
C VAL A 55 -2.78 -4.05 14.06
N LYS A 56 -3.87 -4.80 13.90
CA LYS A 56 -4.95 -4.89 14.88
C LYS A 56 -4.80 -6.21 15.61
N ALA A 57 -4.49 -6.16 16.91
CA ALA A 57 -4.24 -7.33 17.76
C ALA A 57 -4.78 -7.13 19.16
N PHE A 58 -4.62 -8.14 20.01
CA PHE A 58 -4.98 -8.04 21.44
C PHE A 58 -4.23 -6.87 22.09
N PRO A 59 -4.90 -6.01 22.88
CA PRO A 59 -4.29 -4.81 23.47
C PRO A 59 -3.18 -5.11 24.49
N GLY A 60 -2.26 -4.14 24.68
CA GLY A 60 -1.24 -4.18 25.73
C GLY A 60 -0.12 -5.22 25.53
N GLN A 61 0.12 -5.66 24.28
CA GLN A 61 1.12 -6.66 23.96
C GLN A 61 2.41 -6.04 23.42
N LYS A 62 3.52 -6.76 23.52
CA LYS A 62 4.71 -6.46 22.74
C LYS A 62 4.51 -7.01 21.34
N VAL A 63 4.64 -6.17 20.34
CA VAL A 63 4.45 -6.56 18.93
C VAL A 63 5.74 -6.32 18.16
N SER A 64 6.18 -7.32 17.42
CA SER A 64 7.39 -7.24 16.60
C SER A 64 7.18 -7.88 15.23
N THR A 65 8.04 -7.51 14.30
CA THR A 65 8.06 -8.03 12.93
C THR A 65 9.48 -8.38 12.50
N ILE A 66 9.78 -8.40 11.23
CA ILE A 66 11.08 -8.77 10.64
C ILE A 66 12.24 -8.18 11.44
N ASN A 67 13.26 -9.00 11.66
CA ASN A 67 14.50 -8.61 12.35
C ASN A 67 14.28 -7.98 13.74
N GLY A 68 13.17 -8.32 14.42
CA GLY A 68 12.85 -7.79 15.73
C GLY A 68 12.37 -6.34 15.75
N THR A 69 12.03 -5.77 14.61
CA THR A 69 11.47 -4.42 14.53
C THR A 69 10.19 -4.34 15.35
N GLN A 70 10.13 -3.39 16.29
CA GLN A 70 9.00 -3.25 17.19
C GLN A 70 7.92 -2.37 16.57
N LEU A 71 6.66 -2.76 16.84
CA LEU A 71 5.47 -1.98 16.54
C LEU A 71 4.89 -1.50 17.87
N PHE A 72 4.53 -0.22 17.95
CA PHE A 72 4.03 0.40 19.18
C PHE A 72 2.53 0.57 19.12
N GLU A 73 1.88 0.33 20.26
CA GLU A 73 0.44 0.56 20.36
C GLU A 73 0.13 2.06 20.29
N ILE A 74 -0.76 2.42 19.39
CA ILE A 74 -1.21 3.81 19.21
C ILE A 74 -2.17 4.15 20.35
N PRO A 75 -2.05 5.34 20.96
CA PRO A 75 -2.99 5.79 21.99
C PRO A 75 -4.44 5.72 21.53
N VAL A 76 -5.33 5.27 22.39
CA VAL A 76 -6.76 5.12 22.05
C VAL A 76 -7.43 6.42 21.62
N SER A 77 -6.91 7.57 22.04
CA SER A 77 -7.34 8.90 21.59
C SER A 77 -7.14 9.13 20.08
N GLU A 78 -6.13 8.50 19.48
CA GLU A 78 -5.80 8.63 18.07
C GLU A 78 -6.48 7.56 17.20
N THR A 79 -7.02 6.52 17.84
CA THR A 79 -7.68 5.40 17.16
C THR A 79 -9.21 5.43 17.28
N GLY A 80 -9.77 6.57 17.68
CA GLY A 80 -11.22 6.71 17.90
C GLY A 80 -11.74 5.84 19.06
N GLY A 81 -10.92 5.65 20.10
CA GLY A 81 -11.26 4.82 21.27
C GLY A 81 -10.96 3.33 21.11
N MET A 82 -10.29 2.92 20.02
CA MET A 82 -9.98 1.51 19.73
C MET A 82 -8.60 1.13 20.28
N PRO A 83 -8.48 0.28 21.30
CA PRO A 83 -7.21 -0.28 21.76
C PRO A 83 -6.71 -1.40 20.82
N GLY A 84 -5.45 -1.80 20.97
CA GLY A 84 -4.86 -2.91 20.22
C GLY A 84 -4.51 -2.57 18.77
N ILE A 85 -4.35 -1.29 18.46
CA ILE A 85 -3.83 -0.84 17.16
C ILE A 85 -2.35 -0.52 17.32
N TYR A 86 -1.51 -1.29 16.63
CA TYR A 86 -0.06 -1.14 16.65
C TYR A 86 0.42 -0.60 15.32
N GLN A 87 1.44 0.25 15.35
CA GLN A 87 2.06 0.81 14.16
C GLN A 87 3.57 0.87 14.30
N GLY A 88 4.25 0.70 13.18
CA GLY A 88 5.69 0.88 13.05
C GLY A 88 6.09 0.96 11.61
N GLU A 89 7.38 1.16 11.38
CA GLU A 89 7.97 1.30 10.05
C GLU A 89 9.15 0.34 9.95
N TYR A 90 9.25 -0.36 8.83
CA TYR A 90 10.43 -1.14 8.47
C TYR A 90 11.11 -0.50 7.27
N GLU A 91 12.38 -0.14 7.42
CA GLU A 91 13.23 0.34 6.33
C GLU A 91 14.05 -0.83 5.78
N ILE A 92 13.96 -1.05 4.46
CA ILE A 92 14.70 -2.10 3.77
C ILE A 92 16.19 -1.81 3.83
N LYS A 93 16.94 -2.72 4.43
CA LYS A 93 18.39 -2.62 4.54
C LYS A 93 19.09 -3.12 3.27
N ALA A 94 20.30 -2.64 3.01
CA ALA A 94 21.10 -3.11 1.89
C ALA A 94 21.46 -4.62 1.98
N THR A 95 21.38 -5.20 3.18
CA THR A 95 21.62 -6.62 3.45
C THR A 95 20.39 -7.49 3.32
N ASP A 96 19.21 -6.90 3.17
CA ASP A 96 17.97 -7.66 3.04
C ASP A 96 17.89 -8.30 1.64
N SER A 97 17.45 -9.56 1.61
CA SER A 97 17.41 -10.36 0.38
C SER A 97 16.21 -11.29 0.30
N PHE A 98 15.05 -10.85 0.82
CA PHE A 98 13.87 -11.71 0.78
C PHE A 98 13.22 -11.77 -0.61
N ALA A 99 12.70 -12.93 -0.94
CA ALA A 99 11.94 -13.19 -2.15
C ALA A 99 10.54 -13.71 -1.76
N ALA A 100 9.49 -12.99 -2.15
CA ALA A 100 8.09 -13.33 -1.89
C ALA A 100 7.78 -13.64 -0.39
N LEU A 101 8.48 -12.97 0.53
CA LEU A 101 8.28 -13.11 1.97
C LEU A 101 6.92 -12.56 2.37
N LYS A 102 6.14 -13.32 3.10
CA LYS A 102 5.00 -12.79 3.86
C LYS A 102 5.51 -12.23 5.17
N LEU A 103 5.12 -11.00 5.48
CA LEU A 103 5.60 -10.30 6.68
C LEU A 103 5.12 -11.01 7.95
N PRO A 104 6.02 -11.60 8.76
CA PRO A 104 5.63 -12.18 10.03
C PRO A 104 5.41 -11.06 11.06
N VAL A 105 4.32 -11.14 11.80
CA VAL A 105 4.03 -10.29 12.96
C VAL A 105 3.84 -11.20 14.16
N THR A 106 4.59 -10.94 15.22
CA THR A 106 4.54 -11.70 16.47
C THR A 106 4.05 -10.80 17.60
N ILE A 107 3.05 -11.25 18.32
CA ILE A 107 2.64 -10.67 19.61
C ILE A 107 3.18 -11.52 20.74
N THR A 108 3.58 -10.86 21.81
CA THR A 108 4.12 -11.52 23.03
C THR A 108 3.46 -10.89 24.26
N ASP A 109 2.89 -11.72 25.12
CA ASP A 109 2.29 -11.26 26.37
C ASP A 109 3.34 -11.11 27.49
N SER A 110 2.89 -10.65 28.66
CA SER A 110 3.74 -10.46 29.85
C SER A 110 4.31 -11.76 30.43
N MET A 111 3.73 -12.92 30.11
CA MET A 111 4.17 -14.24 30.52
C MET A 111 5.10 -14.92 29.51
N GLY A 112 5.40 -14.23 28.38
CA GLY A 112 6.23 -14.77 27.31
C GLY A 112 5.52 -15.67 26.32
N LYS A 113 4.19 -15.79 26.38
CA LYS A 113 3.41 -16.51 25.36
C LYS A 113 3.46 -15.71 24.06
N THR A 114 3.71 -16.39 22.96
CA THR A 114 3.83 -15.79 21.63
C THR A 114 2.80 -16.33 20.66
N LEU A 115 2.38 -15.48 19.72
CA LEU A 115 1.57 -15.87 18.57
C LEU A 115 2.07 -15.10 17.36
N THR A 116 2.34 -15.82 16.27
CA THR A 116 2.80 -15.23 15.01
C THR A 116 1.76 -15.40 13.93
N ARG A 117 1.54 -14.35 13.14
CA ARG A 117 0.70 -14.36 11.96
C ARG A 117 1.41 -13.66 10.81
N GLU A 118 1.16 -14.10 9.59
CA GLU A 118 1.77 -13.52 8.39
C GLU A 118 0.81 -12.56 7.67
N SER A 119 1.38 -11.58 6.98
CA SER A 119 0.62 -10.71 6.08
C SER A 119 0.03 -11.49 4.90
N THR A 120 -1.00 -10.93 4.28
CA THR A 120 -1.58 -11.50 3.05
C THR A 120 -0.74 -11.20 1.82
N ASN A 121 -0.13 -10.03 1.77
CA ASN A 121 0.74 -9.58 0.69
C ASN A 121 2.19 -10.03 0.87
N LYS A 122 2.92 -10.04 -0.23
CA LYS A 122 4.30 -10.53 -0.32
C LYS A 122 5.28 -9.37 -0.55
N PHE A 123 6.47 -9.54 0.00
CA PHE A 123 7.57 -8.59 -0.08
C PHE A 123 8.76 -9.26 -0.76
N SER A 124 9.36 -8.58 -1.73
CA SER A 124 10.62 -8.98 -2.34
C SER A 124 11.59 -7.81 -2.31
N VAL A 125 12.86 -8.08 -2.12
CA VAL A 125 13.91 -7.07 -2.24
C VAL A 125 14.52 -7.18 -3.63
N MET A 126 14.59 -6.05 -4.31
CA MET A 126 15.18 -5.96 -5.63
C MET A 126 16.70 -6.04 -5.51
N SER A 127 17.30 -6.97 -6.25
CA SER A 127 18.76 -7.03 -6.31
C SER A 127 19.31 -5.73 -6.93
N PRO A 128 20.32 -5.09 -6.31
CA PRO A 128 20.95 -3.89 -6.87
C PRO A 128 21.54 -4.07 -8.28
N LEU A 129 21.88 -5.31 -8.63
CA LEU A 129 22.44 -5.69 -9.94
C LEU A 129 21.36 -5.97 -11.01
N ALA A 130 20.11 -6.04 -10.62
CA ALA A 130 19.00 -6.28 -11.52
C ALA A 130 18.48 -4.95 -12.08
N GLY A 131 19.23 -4.36 -12.98
CA GLY A 131 18.82 -3.12 -13.66
C GLY A 131 17.75 -3.39 -14.71
N ASP A 132 16.53 -3.73 -14.30
CA ASP A 132 15.42 -3.85 -15.22
C ASP A 132 15.01 -2.47 -15.71
N VAL A 133 14.71 -2.38 -17.00
CA VAL A 133 14.24 -1.18 -17.68
C VAL A 133 12.86 -1.46 -18.23
N VAL A 134 11.95 -0.53 -18.09
CA VAL A 134 10.69 -0.53 -18.84
C VAL A 134 10.74 0.52 -19.93
N ILE A 135 10.09 0.24 -21.04
CA ILE A 135 9.88 1.20 -22.12
C ILE A 135 8.40 1.52 -22.20
N THR A 136 8.09 2.79 -22.27
CA THR A 136 6.71 3.27 -22.44
C THR A 136 6.14 2.83 -23.78
N LYS A 137 4.89 2.39 -23.81
CA LYS A 137 4.15 2.01 -25.01
C LYS A 137 2.92 2.91 -25.18
N GLY A 138 2.64 3.21 -26.43
CA GLY A 138 1.48 4.04 -26.79
C GLY A 138 1.66 5.52 -26.44
N ARG A 139 0.64 6.29 -26.77
CA ARG A 139 0.58 7.71 -26.41
C ARG A 139 -0.06 7.85 -25.03
N LEU A 140 0.40 8.85 -24.26
CA LEU A 140 -0.18 9.23 -22.97
C LEU A 140 0.16 8.26 -21.81
N ALA A 141 1.32 7.59 -21.84
CA ALA A 141 1.87 7.01 -20.63
C ALA A 141 2.05 8.13 -19.60
N TYR A 142 1.70 7.91 -18.35
CA TYR A 142 1.76 8.92 -17.31
C TYR A 142 2.55 8.44 -16.10
N LEU A 143 3.17 9.41 -15.43
CA LEU A 143 3.89 9.22 -14.18
C LEU A 143 3.05 9.74 -13.01
N GLU A 144 3.09 9.02 -11.90
CA GLU A 144 2.45 9.40 -10.64
C GLU A 144 3.50 9.68 -9.56
N TYR A 145 3.25 10.69 -8.73
CA TYR A 145 4.16 11.06 -7.65
C TYR A 145 4.15 10.04 -6.51
N GLY A 146 3.03 9.42 -6.26
CA GLY A 146 2.83 8.40 -5.23
C GLY A 146 1.66 7.50 -5.57
N LEU A 147 1.57 6.38 -4.87
CA LEU A 147 0.40 5.51 -4.88
C LEU A 147 -0.36 5.78 -3.58
N GLY A 148 -1.06 6.90 -3.55
CA GLY A 148 -1.80 7.29 -2.37
C GLY A 148 -3.12 6.56 -2.27
N ASP A 149 -3.50 6.16 -1.05
CA ASP A 149 -4.90 5.95 -0.65
C ASP A 149 -5.65 7.30 -0.52
N ASP A 150 -5.05 8.38 -1.05
CA ASP A 150 -5.72 9.65 -1.06
C ASP A 150 -6.88 9.65 -2.07
N ARG A 151 -7.83 10.53 -1.84
CA ARG A 151 -9.06 10.70 -2.60
C ARG A 151 -8.87 10.86 -4.11
N LEU A 152 -7.64 10.99 -4.60
CA LEU A 152 -7.27 11.29 -5.98
C LEU A 152 -6.46 10.18 -6.66
N GLY A 153 -6.17 9.08 -5.96
CA GLY A 153 -5.51 7.91 -6.56
C GLY A 153 -4.09 8.17 -7.06
N GLY A 154 -3.34 9.01 -6.34
CA GLY A 154 -2.00 9.44 -6.74
C GLY A 154 -2.01 10.65 -7.67
N ALA A 155 -1.20 11.65 -7.35
CA ALA A 155 -1.07 12.86 -8.17
C ALA A 155 -0.26 12.55 -9.44
N LYS A 156 -0.81 12.81 -10.62
CA LYS A 156 -0.09 12.69 -11.88
C LYS A 156 0.97 13.78 -11.98
N ILE A 157 2.21 13.38 -12.26
CA ILE A 157 3.31 14.32 -12.51
C ILE A 157 3.18 14.88 -13.93
N GLY A 158 2.89 14.03 -14.91
CA GLY A 158 2.76 14.38 -16.30
C GLY A 158 2.70 13.16 -17.21
N TYR A 159 2.49 13.43 -18.47
CA TYR A 159 2.53 12.43 -19.54
C TYR A 159 3.91 12.37 -20.16
N ILE A 160 4.31 11.19 -20.60
CA ILE A 160 5.57 10.96 -21.31
C ILE A 160 5.28 10.26 -22.65
N ASP A 161 6.14 10.51 -23.61
CA ASP A 161 6.04 9.93 -24.93
C ASP A 161 6.30 8.41 -24.91
N SER A 162 5.94 7.75 -26.00
CA SER A 162 6.27 6.33 -26.23
C SER A 162 7.78 6.13 -26.40
N LEU A 163 8.23 4.90 -26.15
CA LEU A 163 9.61 4.45 -26.30
C LEU A 163 10.64 5.13 -25.36
N ILE A 164 10.17 5.76 -24.30
CA ILE A 164 11.07 6.31 -23.27
C ILE A 164 11.49 5.21 -22.30
N PRO A 165 12.80 4.92 -22.18
CA PRO A 165 13.31 3.94 -21.24
C PRO A 165 13.32 4.52 -19.82
N LEU A 166 12.81 3.74 -18.86
CA LEU A 166 12.79 4.10 -17.45
C LEU A 166 13.39 2.95 -16.64
N LYS A 167 14.33 3.28 -15.76
CA LYS A 167 14.95 2.28 -14.86
C LYS A 167 13.97 1.95 -13.72
N ILE A 168 13.66 0.66 -13.55
CA ILE A 168 12.86 0.16 -12.45
C ILE A 168 13.68 0.17 -11.16
N THR A 169 13.08 0.65 -10.07
CA THR A 169 13.63 0.60 -8.71
C THR A 169 12.73 -0.13 -7.72
N GLY A 170 11.59 -0.64 -8.18
CA GLY A 170 10.65 -1.41 -7.37
C GLY A 170 9.34 -1.65 -8.10
N LYS A 171 8.41 -2.33 -7.42
CA LYS A 171 7.04 -2.53 -7.90
C LYS A 171 6.07 -2.51 -6.70
N VAL A 172 4.91 -1.90 -6.90
CA VAL A 172 3.82 -1.86 -5.92
C VAL A 172 2.53 -2.21 -6.66
N GLY A 173 1.97 -3.38 -6.39
CA GLY A 173 0.80 -3.85 -7.12
C GLY A 173 1.02 -3.84 -8.64
N SER A 174 0.18 -3.11 -9.37
CA SER A 174 0.24 -2.93 -10.83
C SER A 174 1.12 -1.76 -11.30
N HIS A 175 1.95 -1.15 -10.42
CA HIS A 175 2.76 0.01 -10.76
C HIS A 175 4.24 -0.27 -10.56
N PHE A 176 5.06 0.02 -11.56
CA PHE A 176 6.51 0.06 -11.40
C PHE A 176 6.94 1.37 -10.76
N LYS A 177 7.83 1.27 -9.75
CA LYS A 177 8.57 2.40 -9.23
C LYS A 177 9.77 2.63 -10.14
N VAL A 178 9.88 3.82 -10.72
CA VAL A 178 10.91 4.15 -11.70
C VAL A 178 11.76 5.31 -11.22
N LYS A 179 13.05 5.30 -11.62
CA LYS A 179 13.99 6.37 -11.30
C LYS A 179 13.85 7.51 -12.32
N LEU A 180 13.73 8.72 -11.81
CA LEU A 180 13.82 9.96 -12.56
C LEU A 180 15.20 10.61 -12.37
N ALA A 181 15.35 11.85 -12.85
CA ALA A 181 16.60 12.60 -12.69
C ALA A 181 16.94 12.85 -11.21
N GLY A 182 18.19 12.74 -10.87
CA GLY A 182 18.68 12.87 -9.50
C GLY A 182 18.23 11.71 -8.61
N SER A 183 17.71 12.03 -7.42
CA SER A 183 17.17 11.06 -6.46
C SER A 183 15.66 10.87 -6.56
N ARG A 184 15.01 11.48 -7.54
CA ARG A 184 13.55 11.43 -7.67
C ARG A 184 13.10 10.07 -8.20
N THR A 185 11.94 9.64 -7.74
CA THR A 185 11.25 8.46 -8.21
C THR A 185 9.81 8.80 -8.56
N ALA A 186 9.21 7.99 -9.42
CA ALA A 186 7.79 8.07 -9.78
C ALA A 186 7.22 6.67 -9.93
N TYR A 187 5.92 6.58 -10.07
CA TYR A 187 5.23 5.33 -10.38
C TYR A 187 4.62 5.40 -11.77
N ILE A 188 4.64 4.26 -12.47
CA ILE A 188 4.05 4.12 -13.80
C ILE A 188 3.24 2.82 -13.85
N PRO A 189 1.99 2.84 -14.35
CA PRO A 189 1.19 1.62 -14.50
C PRO A 189 1.89 0.59 -15.40
N ASP A 190 1.78 -0.67 -15.07
CA ASP A 190 2.44 -1.75 -15.83
C ASP A 190 1.77 -2.02 -17.19
N ASP A 191 0.51 -1.61 -17.37
CA ASP A 191 -0.23 -1.73 -18.62
C ASP A 191 0.22 -0.73 -19.71
N VAL A 192 0.91 0.36 -19.34
CA VAL A 192 1.44 1.37 -20.28
C VAL A 192 2.94 1.23 -20.57
N VAL A 193 3.56 0.13 -20.16
CA VAL A 193 4.98 -0.13 -20.39
C VAL A 193 5.24 -1.55 -20.87
N ILE A 194 6.43 -1.78 -21.41
CA ILE A 194 6.97 -3.09 -21.75
C ILE A 194 8.26 -3.27 -20.94
N VAL A 195 8.37 -4.38 -20.22
CA VAL A 195 9.60 -4.73 -19.51
C VAL A 195 10.61 -5.24 -20.52
N MET A 196 11.78 -4.62 -20.53
CA MET A 196 12.87 -5.05 -21.41
C MET A 196 13.55 -6.29 -20.84
N PRO A 197 13.84 -7.30 -21.67
CA PRO A 197 14.62 -8.43 -21.22
C PRO A 197 16.02 -7.96 -20.81
N LYS A 198 16.59 -8.65 -19.83
CA LYS A 198 18.01 -8.47 -19.49
C LYS A 198 18.85 -8.92 -20.67
N GLY A 199 19.68 -8.03 -21.18
CA GLY A 199 20.70 -8.37 -22.15
C GLY A 199 21.86 -9.13 -21.52
#